data_3a65a0485fbcaa7d81a635a848f9ae39
#
_entry.id   3a65a0485fbcaa7d81a635a848f9ae39
#
_cell.length_a   1.000
_cell.length_b   1.000
_cell.length_c   1.000
_cell.angle_alpha   90.00
_cell.angle_beta   90.00
_cell.angle_gamma   90.00
#
_symmetry.space_group_name_H-M   'P 1'
#
loop_
_entity.id
_entity.type
_entity.pdbx_description
1 polymer ?
#
loop_
_entity_poly.entity_id
_entity_poly.type
_entity_poly.pdbx_seq_one_letter_code
_entity_poly.pdbx_strand_id
1 'polypeptide(L)'
;MKTLSYLLLVFAILPCIALAQLLNQSEPLPGVTSSGQPDAAELAGLAEKGFVAVIDLRGESEDRGFNESSVVEELGMQYVSIPMSGSEAVNYDNAATLDSILKTAGGPVLVHCASGNRAGALLSLRQMLIGEDADSALATGIAGGLTSPALREVVESKLSER
;
A
#
# COMPACT_ATOMS: atom_id res chain seq x y z
N MET A 1 -42.47 -23.30 50.26
CA MET A 1 -41.01 -23.06 50.05
C MET A 1 -40.86 -22.69 48.58
N LYS A 2 -40.53 -21.40 48.27
CA LYS A 2 -40.35 -20.90 46.89
C LYS A 2 -38.87 -20.85 46.61
N THR A 3 -38.36 -21.71 45.70
CA THR A 3 -37.00 -21.71 45.24
C THR A 3 -36.82 -20.62 44.17
N LEU A 4 -36.04 -19.61 44.51
CA LEU A 4 -35.69 -18.49 43.60
C LEU A 4 -34.47 -18.91 42.77
N SER A 5 -34.69 -19.23 41.47
CA SER A 5 -33.62 -19.51 40.53
C SER A 5 -32.98 -18.20 40.07
N TYR A 6 -31.73 -17.96 40.44
CA TYR A 6 -30.94 -16.86 39.90
C TYR A 6 -30.34 -17.27 38.51
N LEU A 7 -30.82 -16.63 37.46
CA LEU A 7 -30.23 -16.76 36.14
C LEU A 7 -29.00 -15.85 36.06
N LEU A 8 -27.80 -16.41 36.12
CA LEU A 8 -26.53 -15.68 35.92
C LEU A 8 -26.38 -15.36 34.42
N LEU A 9 -26.61 -14.10 34.06
CA LEU A 9 -26.28 -13.59 32.73
C LEU A 9 -24.77 -13.37 32.66
N VAL A 10 -24.06 -14.27 31.99
CA VAL A 10 -22.63 -14.08 31.66
C VAL A 10 -22.56 -13.17 30.46
N PHE A 11 -22.21 -11.91 30.69
CA PHE A 11 -21.86 -10.96 29.62
C PHE A 11 -20.47 -11.34 29.11
N ALA A 12 -20.40 -11.98 27.96
CA ALA A 12 -19.15 -12.18 27.23
C ALA A 12 -18.69 -10.82 26.67
N ILE A 13 -17.70 -10.22 27.31
CA ILE A 13 -16.99 -9.04 26.79
C ILE A 13 -16.12 -9.56 25.64
N LEU A 14 -16.60 -9.43 24.41
CA LEU A 14 -15.77 -9.61 23.22
C LEU A 14 -14.74 -8.47 23.19
N PRO A 15 -13.44 -8.75 23.13
CA PRO A 15 -12.45 -7.71 22.95
C PRO A 15 -12.71 -7.04 21.59
N CYS A 16 -12.97 -5.76 21.61
CA CYS A 16 -12.97 -4.94 20.40
C CYS A 16 -11.52 -4.83 19.93
N ILE A 17 -11.10 -5.72 19.04
CA ILE A 17 -9.82 -5.60 18.35
C ILE A 17 -9.97 -4.40 17.42
N ALA A 18 -9.44 -3.25 17.82
CA ALA A 18 -9.28 -2.13 16.92
C ALA A 18 -8.31 -2.58 15.82
N LEU A 19 -8.83 -2.83 14.62
CA LEU A 19 -8.00 -3.08 13.45
C LEU A 19 -7.22 -1.78 13.19
N ALA A 20 -5.90 -1.82 13.36
CA ALA A 20 -5.03 -0.76 12.90
C ALA A 20 -5.28 -0.56 11.40
N GLN A 21 -5.52 0.68 10.99
CA GLN A 21 -5.86 1.01 9.62
C GLN A 21 -4.72 1.80 9.00
N LEU A 22 -4.17 1.28 7.90
CA LEU A 22 -3.10 1.94 7.15
C LEU A 22 -3.45 3.39 6.80
N LEU A 23 -2.48 4.28 6.94
CA LEU A 23 -2.62 5.68 6.56
C LEU A 23 -2.92 5.80 5.06
N ASN A 24 -4.03 6.48 4.70
CA ASN A 24 -4.44 6.68 3.31
C ASN A 24 -4.56 5.38 2.50
N GLN A 25 -5.06 4.30 3.14
CA GLN A 25 -5.23 3.01 2.47
C GLN A 25 -6.28 3.09 1.36
N SER A 26 -5.95 2.53 0.21
CA SER A 26 -6.86 2.32 -0.93
C SER A 26 -6.50 1.04 -1.68
N GLU A 27 -7.42 0.54 -2.49
CA GLU A 27 -7.17 -0.56 -3.42
C GLU A 27 -7.46 -0.07 -4.85
N PRO A 28 -6.49 0.65 -5.48
CA PRO A 28 -6.67 1.25 -6.80
C PRO A 28 -6.76 0.23 -7.93
N LEU A 29 -6.27 -0.98 -7.70
CA LEU A 29 -6.28 -2.09 -8.64
C LEU A 29 -6.56 -3.39 -7.88
N PRO A 30 -7.20 -4.40 -8.50
CA PRO A 30 -7.44 -5.69 -7.86
C PRO A 30 -6.15 -6.31 -7.33
N GLY A 31 -6.12 -6.61 -6.03
CA GLY A 31 -4.96 -7.20 -5.36
C GLY A 31 -3.78 -6.26 -5.13
N VAL A 32 -3.91 -4.96 -5.41
CA VAL A 32 -2.88 -3.96 -5.12
C VAL A 32 -3.43 -2.94 -4.13
N THR A 33 -2.96 -3.00 -2.92
CA THR A 33 -3.24 -1.97 -1.90
C THR A 33 -2.16 -0.90 -1.94
N SER A 34 -2.57 0.36 -1.91
CA SER A 34 -1.70 1.52 -1.78
C SER A 34 -1.90 2.20 -0.43
N SER A 35 -0.82 2.68 0.20
CA SER A 35 -0.91 3.38 1.50
C SER A 35 0.26 4.33 1.78
N GLY A 36 0.15 5.05 2.90
CA GLY A 36 1.28 5.62 3.61
C GLY A 36 2.11 4.56 4.32
N GLN A 37 3.08 4.99 5.12
CA GLN A 37 3.98 4.11 5.85
C GLN A 37 3.21 3.22 6.85
N PRO A 38 3.31 1.89 6.76
CA PRO A 38 2.71 0.98 7.73
C PRO A 38 3.52 0.94 9.03
N ASP A 39 2.87 0.55 10.12
CA ASP A 39 3.55 0.08 11.33
C ASP A 39 3.63 -1.46 11.35
N ALA A 40 4.32 -2.00 12.37
CA ALA A 40 4.52 -3.45 12.47
C ALA A 40 3.21 -4.23 12.72
N ALA A 41 2.22 -3.64 13.39
CA ALA A 41 0.93 -4.28 13.65
C ALA A 41 0.08 -4.30 12.38
N GLU A 42 0.14 -3.24 11.58
CA GLU A 42 -0.52 -3.17 10.27
C GLU A 42 0.06 -4.19 9.29
N LEU A 43 1.41 -4.36 9.28
CA LEU A 43 2.07 -5.42 8.49
C LEU A 43 1.63 -6.81 8.91
N ALA A 44 1.52 -7.09 10.22
CA ALA A 44 1.00 -8.37 10.72
C ALA A 44 -0.43 -8.61 10.26
N GLY A 45 -1.29 -7.60 10.32
CA GLY A 45 -2.67 -7.69 9.83
C GLY A 45 -2.78 -7.90 8.31
N LEU A 46 -1.81 -7.43 7.52
CA LEU A 46 -1.73 -7.72 6.08
C LEU A 46 -1.32 -9.18 5.82
N ALA A 47 -0.33 -9.69 6.55
CA ALA A 47 0.08 -11.09 6.46
C ALA A 47 -1.09 -12.04 6.79
N GLU A 48 -1.88 -11.76 7.83
CA GLU A 48 -3.09 -12.51 8.19
C GLU A 48 -4.15 -12.50 7.08
N LYS A 49 -4.22 -11.42 6.29
CA LYS A 49 -5.10 -11.28 5.12
C LYS A 49 -4.56 -11.95 3.86
N GLY A 50 -3.39 -12.58 3.94
CA GLY A 50 -2.77 -13.30 2.83
C GLY A 50 -1.99 -12.42 1.86
N PHE A 51 -1.56 -11.22 2.26
CA PHE A 51 -0.63 -10.43 1.45
C PHE A 51 0.69 -11.20 1.32
N VAL A 52 1.27 -11.13 0.12
CA VAL A 52 2.48 -11.88 -0.22
C VAL A 52 3.72 -11.00 -0.38
N ALA A 53 3.54 -9.70 -0.58
CA ALA A 53 4.65 -8.77 -0.75
C ALA A 53 4.33 -7.36 -0.25
N VAL A 54 5.38 -6.66 0.17
CA VAL A 54 5.38 -5.24 0.52
C VAL A 54 6.44 -4.54 -0.33
N ILE A 55 6.02 -3.52 -1.05
CA ILE A 55 6.88 -2.71 -1.92
C ILE A 55 7.03 -1.33 -1.30
N ASP A 56 8.23 -1.02 -0.82
CA ASP A 56 8.60 0.25 -0.19
C ASP A 56 9.21 1.21 -1.20
N LEU A 57 8.54 2.34 -1.42
CA LEU A 57 8.99 3.40 -2.34
C LEU A 57 9.73 4.55 -1.65
N ARG A 58 10.00 4.45 -0.35
CA ARG A 58 10.72 5.50 0.36
C ARG A 58 12.18 5.54 -0.05
N GLY A 59 12.74 6.74 -0.11
CA GLY A 59 14.17 6.92 -0.36
C GLY A 59 15.04 6.27 0.73
N GLU A 60 16.29 5.98 0.41
CA GLU A 60 17.22 5.29 1.32
C GLU A 60 17.43 6.02 2.65
N SER A 61 17.39 7.34 2.63
CA SER A 61 17.62 8.19 3.82
C SER A 61 16.36 8.48 4.63
N GLU A 62 15.18 8.02 4.20
CA GLU A 62 13.94 8.24 4.94
C GLU A 62 13.86 7.34 6.17
N ASP A 63 13.44 7.94 7.30
CA ASP A 63 13.23 7.19 8.54
C ASP A 63 12.06 6.21 8.39
N ARG A 64 12.32 4.96 8.70
CA ARG A 64 11.32 3.87 8.68
C ARG A 64 10.74 3.58 10.06
N GLY A 65 11.30 4.21 11.12
CA GLY A 65 10.88 4.00 12.50
C GLY A 65 11.26 2.62 13.08
N PHE A 66 11.42 1.62 12.22
CA PHE A 66 11.81 0.24 12.58
C PHE A 66 12.45 -0.48 11.38
N ASN A 67 12.99 -1.68 11.59
CA ASN A 67 13.52 -2.51 10.50
C ASN A 67 12.37 -3.22 9.78
N GLU A 68 11.76 -2.52 8.83
CA GLU A 68 10.58 -3.01 8.12
C GLU A 68 10.88 -4.26 7.28
N SER A 69 12.03 -4.32 6.61
CA SER A 69 12.38 -5.50 5.80
C SER A 69 12.40 -6.77 6.64
N SER A 70 13.04 -6.72 7.83
CA SER A 70 13.05 -7.88 8.74
C SER A 70 11.66 -8.27 9.21
N VAL A 71 10.81 -7.31 9.57
CA VAL A 71 9.44 -7.58 10.02
C VAL A 71 8.62 -8.21 8.89
N VAL A 72 8.70 -7.70 7.67
CA VAL A 72 7.98 -8.23 6.50
C VAL A 72 8.41 -9.68 6.20
N GLU A 73 9.72 -9.95 6.23
CA GLU A 73 10.28 -11.28 5.98
C GLU A 73 9.93 -12.28 7.11
N GLU A 74 9.96 -11.85 8.37
CA GLU A 74 9.53 -12.67 9.52
C GLU A 74 8.04 -13.04 9.46
N LEU A 75 7.21 -12.18 8.86
CA LEU A 75 5.79 -12.43 8.60
C LEU A 75 5.54 -13.32 7.36
N GLY A 76 6.60 -13.77 6.67
CA GLY A 76 6.50 -14.64 5.51
C GLY A 76 6.15 -13.92 4.21
N MET A 77 6.20 -12.60 4.17
CA MET A 77 6.01 -11.79 2.97
C MET A 77 7.35 -11.43 2.31
N GLN A 78 7.32 -11.14 1.02
CA GLN A 78 8.49 -10.59 0.32
C GLN A 78 8.61 -9.09 0.55
N TYR A 79 9.78 -8.60 0.94
CA TYR A 79 10.07 -7.17 0.96
C TYR A 79 10.84 -6.75 -0.29
N VAL A 80 10.35 -5.70 -0.97
CA VAL A 80 11.01 -5.12 -2.15
C VAL A 80 11.13 -3.61 -1.97
N SER A 81 12.33 -3.06 -2.15
CA SER A 81 12.55 -1.61 -2.15
C SER A 81 12.73 -1.09 -3.57
N ILE A 82 11.98 -0.04 -3.93
CA ILE A 82 12.18 0.78 -5.13
C ILE A 82 12.40 2.21 -4.64
N PRO A 83 13.65 2.60 -4.29
CA PRO A 83 13.90 3.88 -3.65
C PRO A 83 13.55 5.06 -4.57
N MET A 84 12.61 5.90 -4.14
CA MET A 84 12.15 7.07 -4.88
C MET A 84 12.48 8.34 -4.10
N SER A 85 13.61 8.97 -4.43
CA SER A 85 14.02 10.26 -3.87
C SER A 85 13.88 11.34 -4.95
N GLY A 86 13.04 12.36 -4.69
CA GLY A 86 12.77 13.41 -5.67
C GLY A 86 11.74 13.06 -6.75
N SER A 87 11.36 14.06 -7.53
CA SER A 87 10.34 13.93 -8.59
C SER A 87 10.85 13.14 -9.81
N GLU A 88 12.16 13.15 -10.05
CA GLU A 88 12.81 12.40 -11.14
C GLU A 88 12.70 10.88 -10.98
N ALA A 89 12.47 10.41 -9.76
CA ALA A 89 12.21 8.99 -9.49
C ALA A 89 10.79 8.55 -9.90
N VAL A 90 9.88 9.49 -10.18
CA VAL A 90 8.60 9.23 -10.83
C VAL A 90 8.85 9.08 -12.33
N ASN A 91 9.24 7.88 -12.76
CA ASN A 91 9.63 7.59 -14.14
C ASN A 91 9.16 6.20 -14.59
N TYR A 92 9.24 5.94 -15.88
CA TYR A 92 8.79 4.68 -16.48
C TYR A 92 9.68 3.48 -16.15
N ASP A 93 10.95 3.68 -15.81
CA ASP A 93 11.83 2.57 -15.40
C ASP A 93 11.39 1.99 -14.05
N ASN A 94 11.10 2.87 -13.09
CA ASN A 94 10.53 2.45 -11.81
C ASN A 94 9.10 1.88 -11.97
N ALA A 95 8.30 2.42 -12.89
CA ALA A 95 6.98 1.86 -13.21
C ALA A 95 7.08 0.46 -13.84
N ALA A 96 8.06 0.22 -14.71
CA ALA A 96 8.32 -1.10 -15.28
C ALA A 96 8.82 -2.10 -14.23
N THR A 97 9.65 -1.63 -13.30
CA THR A 97 10.08 -2.45 -12.15
C THR A 97 8.89 -2.85 -11.29
N LEU A 98 8.02 -1.90 -10.94
CA LEU A 98 6.78 -2.18 -10.22
C LEU A 98 5.89 -3.17 -10.97
N ASP A 99 5.67 -2.98 -12.27
CA ASP A 99 4.86 -3.88 -13.13
C ASP A 99 5.40 -5.31 -13.11
N SER A 100 6.72 -5.48 -13.20
CA SER A 100 7.37 -6.80 -13.14
C SER A 100 7.10 -7.51 -11.81
N ILE A 101 7.20 -6.78 -10.69
CA ILE A 101 6.95 -7.33 -9.36
C ILE A 101 5.47 -7.72 -9.22
N LEU A 102 4.54 -6.84 -9.61
CA LEU A 102 3.10 -7.10 -9.51
C LEU A 102 2.68 -8.33 -10.35
N LYS A 103 3.27 -8.53 -11.52
CA LYS A 103 2.99 -9.69 -12.38
C LYS A 103 3.46 -11.02 -11.79
N THR A 104 4.48 -11.00 -10.95
CA THR A 104 5.12 -12.21 -10.41
C THR A 104 4.78 -12.49 -8.94
N ALA A 105 4.14 -11.57 -8.25
CA ALA A 105 3.88 -11.67 -6.81
C ALA A 105 3.03 -12.88 -6.40
N GLY A 106 2.08 -13.29 -7.23
CA GLY A 106 1.24 -14.48 -6.97
C GLY A 106 0.13 -14.29 -5.93
N GLY A 107 -0.07 -13.07 -5.41
CA GLY A 107 -1.11 -12.74 -4.42
C GLY A 107 -1.19 -11.24 -4.18
N PRO A 108 -1.99 -10.79 -3.19
CA PRO A 108 -2.14 -9.36 -2.90
C PRO A 108 -0.84 -8.72 -2.41
N VAL A 109 -0.62 -7.47 -2.83
CA VAL A 109 0.61 -6.70 -2.59
C VAL A 109 0.28 -5.36 -1.96
N LEU A 110 1.09 -4.92 -1.00
CA LEU A 110 1.11 -3.55 -0.53
C LEU A 110 2.17 -2.76 -1.31
N VAL A 111 1.79 -1.61 -1.87
CA VAL A 111 2.71 -0.60 -2.41
C VAL A 111 2.59 0.65 -1.54
N HIS A 112 3.65 1.05 -0.87
CA HIS A 112 3.59 2.20 0.03
C HIS A 112 4.78 3.15 -0.11
N CYS A 113 4.59 4.34 0.44
CA CYS A 113 5.65 5.30 0.71
C CYS A 113 5.37 5.99 2.06
N ALA A 114 5.87 7.17 2.33
CA ALA A 114 5.55 7.88 3.57
C ALA A 114 4.07 8.27 3.70
N SER A 115 3.38 8.64 2.60
CA SER A 115 2.02 9.20 2.61
C SER A 115 1.07 8.66 1.54
N GLY A 116 1.51 7.71 0.70
CA GLY A 116 0.74 7.16 -0.43
C GLY A 116 0.95 7.90 -1.76
N ASN A 117 1.46 9.11 -1.75
CA ASN A 117 1.55 9.94 -2.98
C ASN A 117 2.46 9.36 -4.06
N ARG A 118 3.66 8.87 -3.70
CA ARG A 118 4.57 8.21 -4.65
C ARG A 118 4.01 6.88 -5.15
N ALA A 119 3.29 6.16 -4.29
CA ALA A 119 2.61 4.93 -4.68
C ALA A 119 1.58 5.21 -5.78
N GLY A 120 0.69 6.19 -5.57
CA GLY A 120 -0.27 6.60 -6.58
C GLY A 120 0.39 7.12 -7.86
N ALA A 121 1.45 7.93 -7.75
CA ALA A 121 2.18 8.43 -8.91
C ALA A 121 2.79 7.30 -9.76
N LEU A 122 3.41 6.33 -9.12
CA LEU A 122 4.03 5.21 -9.82
C LEU A 122 2.99 4.27 -10.44
N LEU A 123 1.85 4.06 -9.77
CA LEU A 123 0.72 3.31 -10.31
C LEU A 123 0.12 3.97 -11.55
N SER A 124 0.03 5.32 -11.61
CA SER A 124 -0.37 6.04 -12.82
C SER A 124 0.54 5.70 -14.01
N LEU A 125 1.86 5.85 -13.83
CA LEU A 125 2.80 5.57 -14.93
C LEU A 125 2.78 4.09 -15.34
N ARG A 126 2.60 3.19 -14.38
CA ARG A 126 2.44 1.75 -14.66
C ARG A 126 1.20 1.48 -15.52
N GLN A 127 0.06 2.13 -15.26
CA GLN A 127 -1.14 1.93 -16.08
C GLN A 127 -0.92 2.40 -17.51
N MET A 128 -0.32 3.57 -17.71
CA MET A 128 0.06 4.04 -19.04
C MET A 128 1.04 3.10 -19.74
N LEU A 129 2.01 2.55 -19.00
CA LEU A 129 2.99 1.60 -19.53
C LEU A 129 2.36 0.34 -20.11
N ILE A 130 1.29 -0.16 -19.50
CA ILE A 130 0.58 -1.38 -19.92
C ILE A 130 -0.54 -1.13 -20.93
N GLY A 131 -0.71 0.12 -21.40
CA GLY A 131 -1.59 0.47 -22.51
C GLY A 131 -2.91 1.13 -22.15
N GLU A 132 -3.12 1.52 -20.88
CA GLU A 132 -4.25 2.38 -20.51
C GLU A 132 -4.07 3.79 -21.09
N ASP A 133 -5.17 4.50 -21.31
CA ASP A 133 -5.12 5.92 -21.69
C ASP A 133 -4.69 6.83 -20.51
N ALA A 134 -4.29 8.04 -20.79
CA ALA A 134 -3.75 8.97 -19.81
C ALA A 134 -4.77 9.32 -18.70
N ASP A 135 -6.06 9.47 -19.03
CA ASP A 135 -7.11 9.80 -18.06
C ASP A 135 -7.35 8.63 -17.09
N SER A 136 -7.45 7.41 -17.62
CA SER A 136 -7.58 6.17 -16.83
C SER A 136 -6.36 5.92 -15.96
N ALA A 137 -5.17 6.14 -16.49
CA ALA A 137 -3.91 6.02 -15.77
C ALA A 137 -3.83 7.02 -14.61
N LEU A 138 -4.17 8.28 -14.85
CA LEU A 138 -4.22 9.32 -13.80
C LEU A 138 -5.28 9.01 -12.74
N ALA A 139 -6.46 8.57 -13.16
CA ALA A 139 -7.52 8.19 -12.23
C ALA A 139 -7.08 7.06 -11.28
N THR A 140 -6.36 6.06 -11.77
CA THR A 140 -5.77 5.00 -10.95
C THR A 140 -4.79 5.56 -9.92
N GLY A 141 -3.94 6.50 -10.31
CA GLY A 141 -3.01 7.13 -9.39
C GLY A 141 -3.70 7.96 -8.29
N ILE A 142 -4.73 8.71 -8.66
CA ILE A 142 -5.54 9.46 -7.69
C ILE A 142 -6.22 8.50 -6.70
N ALA A 143 -6.82 7.43 -7.20
CA ALA A 143 -7.39 6.37 -6.36
C ALA A 143 -6.33 5.71 -5.48
N GLY A 144 -5.07 5.62 -5.95
CA GLY A 144 -3.90 5.11 -5.23
C GLY A 144 -3.23 6.10 -4.29
N GLY A 145 -3.84 7.27 -4.01
CA GLY A 145 -3.35 8.22 -3.02
C GLY A 145 -2.52 9.39 -3.57
N LEU A 146 -2.49 9.61 -4.89
CA LEU A 146 -1.86 10.79 -5.50
C LEU A 146 -2.72 12.04 -5.25
N THR A 147 -2.49 12.68 -4.13
CA THR A 147 -3.17 13.91 -3.70
C THR A 147 -2.28 15.15 -3.76
N SER A 148 -0.95 14.97 -3.86
CA SER A 148 0.03 16.05 -3.96
C SER A 148 -0.07 16.77 -5.32
N PRO A 149 -0.38 18.07 -5.38
CA PRO A 149 -0.44 18.81 -6.65
C PRO A 149 0.87 18.77 -7.42
N ALA A 150 2.01 18.89 -6.73
CA ALA A 150 3.31 18.88 -7.37
C ALA A 150 3.66 17.53 -8.01
N LEU A 151 3.36 16.39 -7.35
CA LEU A 151 3.57 15.08 -7.94
C LEU A 151 2.55 14.78 -9.05
N ARG A 152 1.34 15.31 -8.93
CA ARG A 152 0.33 15.18 -9.97
C ARG A 152 0.76 15.88 -11.25
N GLU A 153 1.31 17.10 -11.17
CA GLU A 153 1.86 17.82 -12.33
C GLU A 153 2.99 17.02 -13.02
N VAL A 154 3.88 16.40 -12.25
CA VAL A 154 4.93 15.52 -12.78
C VAL A 154 4.33 14.33 -13.53
N VAL A 155 3.31 13.67 -12.96
CA VAL A 155 2.63 12.54 -13.59
C VAL A 155 1.93 12.98 -14.87
N GLU A 156 1.14 14.05 -14.84
CA GLU A 156 0.43 14.58 -16.02
C GLU A 156 1.39 14.92 -17.16
N SER A 157 2.53 15.55 -16.84
CA SER A 157 3.59 15.81 -17.82
C SER A 157 4.09 14.51 -18.49
N LYS A 158 4.40 13.50 -17.68
CA LYS A 158 4.91 12.21 -18.20
C LYS A 158 3.87 11.41 -18.96
N LEU A 159 2.60 11.47 -18.58
CA LEU A 159 1.53 10.84 -19.34
C LEU A 159 1.33 11.49 -20.71
N SER A 160 1.56 12.80 -20.83
CA SER A 160 1.44 13.54 -22.10
C SER A 160 2.60 13.30 -23.07
N GLU A 161 3.72 12.75 -22.61
CA GLU A 161 4.90 12.46 -23.45
C GLU A 161 4.76 11.13 -24.24
N ARG A 162 3.68 10.38 -24.03
CA ARG A 162 3.41 9.07 -24.64
C ARG A 162 2.12 9.05 -25.42
#